data_ed45fb71fd0068bb9da093b7188c85f8
#
_entry.id   ed45fb71fd0068bb9da093b7188c85f8
#
_cell.length_a   1.000
_cell.length_b   1.000
_cell.length_c   1.000
_cell.angle_alpha   90.00
_cell.angle_beta   90.00
_cell.angle_gamma   90.00
#
_symmetry.space_group_name_H-M   'P 1'
#
loop_
_entity.id
_entity.type
_entity.pdbx_description
1 polymer ?
#
loop_
_entity_poly.entity_id
_entity_poly.type
_entity_poly.pdbx_seq_one_letter_code
_entity_poly.pdbx_strand_id
1 'polypeptide(L)'
;MNHETATALVATEIQRLELELTRAASGQSLCAISRSAGSVPGVKYLEGKLVAARELKRSLPTDTPCHQAQTLLVGWKDALGGVAQGRFGTDWVAYRAGGVDELTEIVELWGCTPSDQTPPEGNP
;
A
#
# COMPACT_ATOMS: atom_id res chain seq x y z
N MET A 1 7.61 16.87 3.60
CA MET A 1 8.23 15.74 4.34
C MET A 1 9.51 15.34 3.65
N ASN A 2 10.58 15.21 4.39
CA ASN A 2 11.84 14.76 3.80
C ASN A 2 11.91 13.25 3.82
N HIS A 3 12.90 12.70 3.10
CA HIS A 3 12.97 11.25 2.95
C HIS A 3 13.36 10.55 4.26
N GLU A 4 14.06 11.23 5.14
CA GLU A 4 14.45 10.62 6.42
C GLU A 4 13.23 10.39 7.31
N THR A 5 12.35 11.38 7.38
CA THR A 5 11.09 11.23 8.13
C THR A 5 10.22 10.16 7.51
N ALA A 6 10.10 10.19 6.18
CA ALA A 6 9.31 9.19 5.47
C ALA A 6 9.86 7.78 5.70
N THR A 7 11.17 7.61 5.65
CA THR A 7 11.80 6.31 5.88
C THR A 7 11.50 5.80 7.29
N ALA A 8 11.59 6.68 8.29
CA ALA A 8 11.32 6.28 9.67
C ALA A 8 9.86 5.86 9.84
N LEU A 9 8.92 6.59 9.24
CA LEU A 9 7.51 6.25 9.32
C LEU A 9 7.21 4.91 8.67
N VAL A 10 7.78 4.67 7.50
CA VAL A 10 7.57 3.39 6.81
C VAL A 10 8.22 2.25 7.57
N ALA A 11 9.41 2.47 8.16
CA ALA A 11 10.06 1.43 8.95
C ALA A 11 9.19 1.01 10.13
N THR A 12 8.56 1.97 10.81
CA THR A 12 7.63 1.66 11.91
C THR A 12 6.42 0.88 11.40
N GLU A 13 5.89 1.28 10.26
CA GLU A 13 4.75 0.59 9.66
C GLU A 13 5.10 -0.85 9.27
N ILE A 14 6.30 -1.06 8.73
CA ILE A 14 6.76 -2.40 8.38
C ILE A 14 6.81 -3.29 9.63
N GLN A 15 7.33 -2.76 10.74
CA GLN A 15 7.38 -3.53 11.98
C GLN A 15 5.98 -3.92 12.45
N ARG A 16 5.04 -2.99 12.36
CA ARG A 16 3.65 -3.26 12.74
C ARG A 16 3.06 -4.35 11.88
N LEU A 17 3.30 -4.29 10.57
CA LEU A 17 2.75 -5.27 9.64
C LEU A 17 3.38 -6.64 9.83
N GLU A 18 4.68 -6.70 10.11
CA GLU A 18 5.33 -7.97 10.40
C GLU A 18 4.73 -8.65 11.62
N LEU A 19 4.42 -7.86 12.64
CA LEU A 19 3.79 -8.41 13.83
C LEU A 19 2.38 -8.91 13.54
N GLU A 20 1.59 -8.12 12.80
CA GLU A 20 0.25 -8.54 12.42
C GLU A 20 0.26 -9.80 11.57
N LEU A 21 1.21 -9.89 10.64
CA LEU A 21 1.32 -11.07 9.79
C LEU A 21 1.66 -12.31 10.61
N THR A 22 2.55 -12.16 11.58
CA THR A 22 2.89 -13.26 12.46
C THR A 22 1.65 -13.75 13.22
N ARG A 23 0.83 -12.82 13.72
CA ARG A 23 -0.40 -13.19 14.43
C ARG A 23 -1.39 -13.88 13.50
N ALA A 24 -1.54 -13.36 12.30
CA ALA A 24 -2.47 -13.96 11.32
C ALA A 24 -2.03 -15.35 10.91
N ALA A 25 -0.72 -15.56 10.77
CA ALA A 25 -0.18 -16.85 10.39
C ALA A 25 -0.41 -17.89 11.47
N SER A 26 -0.61 -17.48 12.72
CA SER A 26 -0.92 -18.42 13.79
C SER A 26 -2.42 -18.73 13.90
N GLY A 27 -3.21 -18.32 12.94
CA GLY A 27 -4.63 -18.68 12.86
C GLY A 27 -5.58 -17.72 13.53
N GLN A 28 -5.10 -16.54 13.94
CA GLN A 28 -5.95 -15.60 14.66
C GLN A 28 -6.80 -14.73 13.75
N SER A 29 -6.46 -14.66 12.46
CA SER A 29 -7.21 -13.86 11.51
C SER A 29 -7.26 -14.60 10.19
N LEU A 30 -8.45 -15.05 9.80
CA LEU A 30 -8.64 -15.83 8.58
C LEU A 30 -9.05 -14.98 7.40
N CYS A 31 -9.69 -13.84 7.65
CA CYS A 31 -10.05 -12.93 6.58
C CYS A 31 -10.02 -11.50 7.08
N ALA A 32 -9.95 -10.59 6.13
CA ALA A 32 -9.91 -9.17 6.40
C ALA A 32 -10.88 -8.46 5.46
N ILE A 33 -11.33 -7.28 5.88
CA ILE A 33 -12.16 -6.45 5.02
C ILE A 33 -11.26 -5.36 4.44
N SER A 34 -11.23 -5.30 3.12
CA SER A 34 -10.36 -4.41 2.38
C SER A 34 -11.16 -3.22 1.87
N ARG A 35 -10.52 -2.04 1.81
CA ARG A 35 -11.12 -0.85 1.18
C ARG A 35 -11.31 -1.05 -0.31
N SER A 36 -10.40 -1.81 -0.93
CA SER A 36 -10.32 -1.87 -2.39
C SER A 36 -10.98 -3.10 -2.97
N ALA A 37 -11.25 -4.14 -2.17
CA ALA A 37 -11.72 -5.41 -2.74
C ALA A 37 -12.67 -6.19 -1.82
N GLY A 38 -13.19 -5.57 -0.76
CA GLY A 38 -14.14 -6.24 0.13
C GLY A 38 -13.46 -7.27 1.02
N SER A 39 -14.14 -8.38 1.27
CA SER A 39 -13.61 -9.43 2.15
C SER A 39 -12.62 -10.30 1.41
N VAL A 40 -11.42 -10.47 1.96
CA VAL A 40 -10.32 -11.17 1.31
C VAL A 40 -9.58 -12.04 2.32
N PRO A 41 -8.82 -13.06 1.85
CA PRO A 41 -7.99 -13.87 2.74
C PRO A 41 -6.97 -12.99 3.48
N GLY A 42 -7.01 -13.08 4.83
CA GLY A 42 -6.29 -12.13 5.67
C GLY A 42 -4.77 -12.22 5.56
N VAL A 43 -4.22 -13.44 5.50
CA VAL A 43 -2.76 -13.59 5.43
C VAL A 43 -2.22 -12.99 4.14
N LYS A 44 -2.86 -13.29 3.01
CA LYS A 44 -2.43 -12.74 1.72
C LYS A 44 -2.61 -11.23 1.65
N TYR A 45 -3.66 -10.73 2.25
CA TYR A 45 -3.89 -9.30 2.34
C TYR A 45 -2.74 -8.61 3.11
N LEU A 46 -2.38 -9.16 4.26
CA LEU A 46 -1.28 -8.60 5.05
C LEU A 46 0.06 -8.73 4.35
N GLU A 47 0.28 -9.84 3.62
CA GLU A 47 1.49 -9.98 2.82
C GLU A 47 1.59 -8.86 1.79
N GLY A 48 0.49 -8.55 1.12
CA GLY A 48 0.46 -7.47 0.15
C GLY A 48 0.78 -6.13 0.76
N LYS A 49 0.19 -5.85 1.94
CA LYS A 49 0.50 -4.62 2.66
C LYS A 49 1.99 -4.52 2.95
N LEU A 50 2.57 -5.60 3.46
CA LEU A 50 3.98 -5.61 3.85
C LEU A 50 4.90 -5.43 2.65
N VAL A 51 4.61 -6.11 1.54
CA VAL A 51 5.42 -6.00 0.34
C VAL A 51 5.38 -4.58 -0.21
N ALA A 52 4.19 -3.96 -0.25
CA ALA A 52 4.06 -2.60 -0.74
C ALA A 52 4.83 -1.62 0.14
N ALA A 53 4.75 -1.78 1.46
CA ALA A 53 5.50 -0.92 2.39
C ALA A 53 7.01 -1.08 2.20
N ARG A 54 7.48 -2.31 2.01
CA ARG A 54 8.91 -2.55 1.77
C ARG A 54 9.36 -1.97 0.44
N GLU A 55 8.52 -2.07 -0.58
CA GLU A 55 8.81 -1.49 -1.88
C GLU A 55 8.97 0.03 -1.77
N LEU A 56 8.05 0.65 -1.04
CA LEU A 56 8.13 2.08 -0.81
C LEU A 56 9.42 2.44 -0.07
N LYS A 57 9.75 1.69 0.98
CA LYS A 57 10.96 1.97 1.76
C LYS A 57 12.20 1.95 0.88
N ARG A 58 12.28 0.96 -0.02
CA ARG A 58 13.45 0.86 -0.91
C ARG A 58 13.57 2.04 -1.87
N SER A 59 12.46 2.69 -2.17
CA SER A 59 12.44 3.80 -3.11
C SER A 59 12.61 5.17 -2.43
N LEU A 60 12.69 5.20 -1.11
CA LEU A 60 12.61 6.45 -0.35
C LEU A 60 13.86 7.32 -0.32
N PRO A 61 15.07 6.87 -0.68
CA PRO A 61 16.10 7.88 -0.89
C PRO A 61 15.72 8.74 -2.10
N THR A 62 14.82 9.69 -1.90
CA THR A 62 14.28 10.54 -2.94
C THR A 62 13.86 11.86 -2.31
N ASP A 63 13.90 12.93 -3.11
CA ASP A 63 13.45 14.25 -2.66
C ASP A 63 11.93 14.38 -2.68
N THR A 64 11.22 13.41 -3.25
CA THR A 64 9.77 13.49 -3.45
C THR A 64 9.07 12.26 -2.91
N PRO A 65 9.06 12.07 -1.57
CA PRO A 65 8.43 10.85 -0.99
C PRO A 65 6.96 10.70 -1.36
N CYS A 66 6.19 11.78 -1.36
CA CYS A 66 4.77 11.69 -1.73
C CYS A 66 4.58 11.24 -3.17
N HIS A 67 5.36 11.82 -4.07
CA HIS A 67 5.28 11.43 -5.47
C HIS A 67 5.62 9.94 -5.63
N GLN A 68 6.64 9.50 -4.92
CA GLN A 68 7.06 8.09 -4.99
C GLN A 68 5.95 7.16 -4.48
N ALA A 69 5.33 7.52 -3.35
CA ALA A 69 4.24 6.72 -2.81
C ALA A 69 3.05 6.68 -3.77
N GLN A 70 2.73 7.80 -4.39
CA GLN A 70 1.61 7.87 -5.32
C GLN A 70 1.89 7.08 -6.60
N THR A 71 3.12 7.11 -7.07
CA THR A 71 3.51 6.33 -8.25
C THR A 71 3.37 4.83 -7.98
N LEU A 72 3.83 4.38 -6.82
CA LEU A 72 3.67 2.98 -6.44
C LEU A 72 2.19 2.61 -6.30
N LEU A 73 1.39 3.52 -5.72
CA LEU A 73 -0.03 3.27 -5.57
C LEU A 73 -0.71 3.04 -6.91
N VAL A 74 -0.39 3.85 -7.91
CA VAL A 74 -0.94 3.68 -9.25
C VAL A 74 -0.59 2.30 -9.80
N GLY A 75 0.66 1.88 -9.65
CA GLY A 75 1.08 0.56 -10.12
C GLY A 75 0.34 -0.57 -9.44
N TRP A 76 0.15 -0.49 -8.12
CA TRP A 76 -0.59 -1.50 -7.39
C TRP A 76 -2.07 -1.51 -7.75
N LYS A 77 -2.68 -0.32 -7.98
CA LYS A 77 -4.07 -0.24 -8.44
C LYS A 77 -4.25 -0.89 -9.81
N ASP A 78 -3.32 -0.63 -10.72
CA ASP A 78 -3.38 -1.24 -12.04
C ASP A 78 -3.28 -2.76 -11.94
N ALA A 79 -2.39 -3.25 -11.09
CA ALA A 79 -2.24 -4.69 -10.89
C ALA A 79 -3.49 -5.31 -10.27
N LEU A 80 -4.13 -4.61 -9.32
CA LEU A 80 -5.37 -5.08 -8.73
C LEU A 80 -6.47 -5.17 -9.79
N GLY A 81 -6.59 -4.15 -10.64
CA GLY A 81 -7.56 -4.17 -11.73
C GLY A 81 -7.37 -5.36 -12.64
N GLY A 82 -6.10 -5.68 -12.94
CA GLY A 82 -5.79 -6.82 -13.79
C GLY A 82 -6.21 -8.15 -13.17
N VAL A 83 -5.88 -8.38 -11.89
CA VAL A 83 -6.23 -9.66 -11.26
C VAL A 83 -7.72 -9.76 -10.98
N ALA A 84 -8.39 -8.64 -10.71
CA ALA A 84 -9.83 -8.65 -10.44
C ALA A 84 -10.64 -8.97 -11.69
N GLN A 85 -10.13 -8.60 -12.86
CA GLN A 85 -10.80 -8.87 -14.13
C GLN A 85 -10.39 -10.20 -14.75
N GLY A 86 -9.28 -10.76 -14.31
CA GLY A 86 -8.78 -12.02 -14.83
C GLY A 86 -9.34 -13.21 -14.06
N ARG A 87 -8.82 -14.40 -14.38
CA ARG A 87 -9.23 -15.63 -13.73
C ARG A 87 -8.22 -16.05 -12.68
N PHE A 88 -7.82 -15.08 -11.87
CA PHE A 88 -6.87 -15.32 -10.79
C PHE A 88 -7.62 -15.66 -9.51
N GLY A 89 -7.00 -16.41 -8.64
CA GLY A 89 -7.62 -16.79 -7.38
C GLY A 89 -7.74 -15.61 -6.41
N THR A 90 -8.56 -15.82 -5.37
CA THR A 90 -8.81 -14.79 -4.37
C THR A 90 -7.53 -14.37 -3.63
N ASP A 91 -6.52 -15.25 -3.56
CA ASP A 91 -5.25 -14.90 -2.92
C ASP A 91 -4.55 -13.77 -3.64
N TRP A 92 -4.56 -13.76 -4.98
CA TRP A 92 -3.95 -12.69 -5.74
C TRP A 92 -4.70 -11.37 -5.60
N VAL A 93 -6.04 -11.45 -5.58
CA VAL A 93 -6.85 -10.26 -5.32
C VAL A 93 -6.54 -9.71 -3.93
N ALA A 94 -6.46 -10.58 -2.93
CA ALA A 94 -6.16 -10.16 -1.57
C ALA A 94 -4.78 -9.49 -1.48
N TYR A 95 -3.80 -10.09 -2.12
CA TYR A 95 -2.43 -9.56 -2.11
C TYR A 95 -2.38 -8.17 -2.73
N ARG A 96 -2.98 -7.99 -3.90
CA ARG A 96 -2.98 -6.69 -4.56
C ARG A 96 -3.81 -5.67 -3.81
N ALA A 97 -4.95 -6.09 -3.27
CA ALA A 97 -5.79 -5.21 -2.45
C ALA A 97 -5.03 -4.72 -1.21
N GLY A 98 -4.25 -5.61 -0.60
CA GLY A 98 -3.46 -5.23 0.56
C GLY A 98 -2.48 -4.11 0.24
N GLY A 99 -1.77 -4.23 -0.86
CA GLY A 99 -0.82 -3.20 -1.27
C GLY A 99 -1.50 -1.88 -1.60
N VAL A 100 -2.64 -1.94 -2.32
CA VAL A 100 -3.41 -0.73 -2.62
C VAL A 100 -3.85 -0.04 -1.34
N ASP A 101 -4.40 -0.80 -0.39
CA ASP A 101 -4.89 -0.22 0.85
C ASP A 101 -3.76 0.39 1.66
N GLU A 102 -2.62 -0.30 1.73
CA GLU A 102 -1.47 0.18 2.49
C GLU A 102 -0.96 1.50 1.92
N LEU A 103 -0.77 1.57 0.63
CA LEU A 103 -0.25 2.78 0.00
C LEU A 103 -1.25 3.92 0.05
N THR A 104 -2.55 3.60 -0.04
CA THR A 104 -3.59 4.61 0.14
C THR A 104 -3.54 5.21 1.53
N GLU A 105 -3.41 4.36 2.55
CA GLU A 105 -3.32 4.81 3.93
C GLU A 105 -2.09 5.69 4.15
N ILE A 106 -0.96 5.29 3.58
CA ILE A 106 0.27 6.07 3.71
C ILE A 106 0.13 7.44 3.05
N VAL A 107 -0.40 7.47 1.84
CA VAL A 107 -0.60 8.72 1.11
C VAL A 107 -1.51 9.65 1.91
N GLU A 108 -2.57 9.11 2.48
CA GLU A 108 -3.48 9.91 3.31
C GLU A 108 -2.81 10.39 4.59
N LEU A 109 -2.08 9.51 5.26
CA LEU A 109 -1.41 9.84 6.51
C LEU A 109 -0.34 10.91 6.31
N TRP A 110 0.38 10.83 5.19
CA TRP A 110 1.42 11.81 4.89
C TRP A 110 0.86 13.14 4.38
N GLY A 111 -0.45 13.22 4.14
CA GLY A 111 -1.04 14.42 3.58
C GLY A 111 -0.66 14.69 2.15
N CYS A 112 -0.36 13.64 1.40
CA CYS A 112 -0.04 13.79 -0.01
C CYS A 112 -1.30 14.20 -0.75
N THR A 113 -1.20 15.22 -1.58
CA THR A 113 -2.37 15.74 -2.27
C THR A 113 -2.56 15.04 -3.60
N PRO A 114 -3.80 14.68 -3.93
CA PRO A 114 -4.05 14.12 -5.27
C PRO A 114 -3.75 15.12 -6.37
N SER A 115 -3.70 16.39 -6.03
CA SER A 115 -3.47 17.44 -7.01
C SER A 115 -2.04 17.48 -7.50
N ASP A 116 -1.17 16.67 -6.97
CA ASP A 116 0.15 16.56 -7.54
C ASP A 116 0.10 16.03 -8.97
N GLN A 117 -1.00 15.39 -9.33
CA GLN A 117 -1.21 15.00 -10.71
C GLN A 117 -1.76 16.15 -11.53
N THR A 118 -2.22 17.21 -10.88
CA THR A 118 -2.78 18.33 -11.60
C THR A 118 -1.82 19.50 -11.53
N PRO A 119 -1.66 20.22 -12.64
CA PRO A 119 -0.86 21.44 -12.61
C PRO A 119 -1.48 22.40 -11.64
N PRO A 120 -0.74 22.99 -10.90
CA PRO A 120 -1.26 24.03 -10.04
C PRO A 120 -1.80 25.17 -10.85
N GLU A 121 -2.00 25.20 -11.28
CA GLU A 121 -2.11 25.95 -11.84
C GLU A 121 -2.05 26.68 -12.05
N GLY A 122 -1.90 26.68 -12.15
CA GLY A 122 -1.82 27.17 -12.20
C GLY A 122 -2.31 27.70 -12.20
N ASN A 123 -2.58 27.68 -12.02
CA ASN A 123 -2.89 28.05 -11.92
C ASN A 123 -3.17 28.62 -11.94
N PRO A 124 -3.32 29.04 -12.13
CA PRO A 124 -3.58 29.57 -12.12
C PRO A 124 -3.57 30.04 -12.22
#